data_7b3b1df0db309fcc192367c7f931382c
#
_entry.id   7b3b1df0db309fcc192367c7f931382c
#
_cell.length_a   1.000
_cell.length_b   1.000
_cell.length_c   1.000
_cell.angle_alpha   90.00
_cell.angle_beta   90.00
_cell.angle_gamma   90.00
#
_symmetry.space_group_name_H-M   'P 1'
#
loop_
_entity.id
_entity.type
_entity.pdbx_description
1 polymer ?
#
loop_
_entity_poly.entity_id
_entity_poly.type
_entity_poly.pdbx_seq_one_letter_code
_entity_poly.pdbx_strand_id
1 'polypeptide(L)'
;MEENIKIVRDHYDISVEHEWNRIAGRPEFLLTCRMLDRYIKPGDKVLDIGGGPGRYSLYLANRGCEVTLLDLSEENTKFAAKQAAGQRLSIQTVTGDAREADKLVVEQFGHVLLMGPLYHLLEEADRITAVNAAMNLLKPGGLLFVSFINLFGGIVFGMKTVPDCIAWENEREFIEHIISRKSYRGDKDNTFTRVFMIEQSEILPFMARFSLEKLHLFGQECILSPCEDKIMSQPKEVINAWLDFCEKIWEREDLFSWSEHLMYIGRKS
;
A
#
# COMPACT_ATOMS: atom_id res chain seq x y z
N MET A 1 -4.64 19.82 -9.44
CA MET A 1 -5.16 18.43 -9.37
C MET A 1 -4.58 17.57 -10.48
N GLU A 2 -4.85 17.83 -11.75
CA GLU A 2 -4.30 17.07 -12.90
C GLU A 2 -2.77 17.03 -12.92
N GLU A 3 -2.11 18.14 -12.57
CA GLU A 3 -0.66 18.24 -12.53
C GLU A 3 -0.04 17.25 -11.50
N ASN A 4 -0.61 17.15 -10.30
CA ASN A 4 -0.11 16.21 -9.28
C ASN A 4 -0.26 14.75 -9.73
N ILE A 5 -1.39 14.41 -10.37
CA ILE A 5 -1.60 13.06 -10.92
C ILE A 5 -0.58 12.75 -12.03
N LYS A 6 -0.31 13.75 -12.90
CA LYS A 6 0.73 13.59 -13.91
C LYS A 6 2.12 13.35 -13.31
N ILE A 7 2.49 14.10 -12.27
CA ILE A 7 3.78 13.93 -11.58
C ILE A 7 3.89 12.52 -10.99
N VAL A 8 2.85 12.01 -10.35
CA VAL A 8 2.80 10.65 -9.80
C VAL A 8 2.95 9.61 -10.92
N ARG A 9 2.16 9.73 -11.98
CA ARG A 9 2.25 8.81 -13.12
C ARG A 9 3.64 8.80 -13.74
N ASP A 10 4.18 9.98 -14.06
CA ASP A 10 5.49 10.12 -14.72
C ASP A 10 6.62 9.53 -13.85
N HIS A 11 6.52 9.65 -12.50
CA HIS A 11 7.44 9.01 -11.56
C HIS A 11 7.37 7.48 -11.68
N TYR A 12 6.18 6.88 -11.67
CA TYR A 12 6.03 5.42 -11.73
C TYR A 12 6.30 4.85 -13.12
N ASP A 13 6.09 5.62 -14.20
CA ASP A 13 6.46 5.21 -15.56
C ASP A 13 7.98 4.98 -15.72
N ILE A 14 8.81 5.74 -15.01
CA ILE A 14 10.28 5.62 -15.09
C ILE A 14 10.87 4.72 -13.99
N SER A 15 10.13 4.36 -12.95
CA SER A 15 10.64 3.62 -11.77
C SER A 15 10.16 2.17 -11.66
N VAL A 16 9.56 1.61 -12.70
CA VAL A 16 8.91 0.29 -12.71
C VAL A 16 9.77 -0.84 -12.13
N GLU A 17 11.03 -0.98 -12.61
CA GLU A 17 11.93 -2.03 -12.12
C GLU A 17 12.38 -1.78 -10.68
N HIS A 18 12.55 -0.52 -10.29
CA HIS A 18 12.85 -0.14 -8.92
C HIS A 18 11.72 -0.57 -7.99
N GLU A 19 10.47 -0.20 -8.32
CA GLU A 19 9.27 -0.57 -7.53
C GLU A 19 9.06 -2.09 -7.48
N TRP A 20 9.31 -2.78 -8.60
CA TRP A 20 9.27 -4.24 -8.62
C TRP A 20 10.22 -4.87 -7.60
N ASN A 21 11.42 -4.31 -7.45
CA ASN A 21 12.45 -4.86 -6.56
C ASN A 21 12.34 -4.34 -5.12
N ARG A 22 11.72 -3.18 -4.89
CA ARG A 22 11.67 -2.48 -3.61
C ARG A 22 11.15 -3.35 -2.47
N ILE A 23 10.03 -4.02 -2.66
CA ILE A 23 9.39 -4.84 -1.62
C ILE A 23 9.74 -6.34 -1.71
N ALA A 24 10.54 -6.75 -2.71
CA ALA A 24 10.86 -8.15 -2.92
C ALA A 24 11.55 -8.78 -1.71
N GLY A 25 10.88 -9.69 -1.02
CA GLY A 25 11.40 -10.36 0.17
C GLY A 25 11.52 -9.47 1.41
N ARG A 26 10.97 -8.27 1.40
CA ARG A 26 10.95 -7.35 2.55
C ARG A 26 9.82 -7.71 3.54
N PRO A 27 9.93 -7.28 4.82
CA PRO A 27 8.88 -7.53 5.82
C PRO A 27 7.50 -7.04 5.37
N GLU A 28 7.41 -5.86 4.75
CA GLU A 28 6.18 -5.32 4.16
C GLU A 28 5.45 -6.36 3.31
N PHE A 29 6.15 -6.90 2.32
CA PHE A 29 5.59 -7.89 1.40
C PHE A 29 5.22 -9.20 2.12
N LEU A 30 6.14 -9.71 2.95
CA LEU A 30 5.97 -11.02 3.58
C LEU A 30 4.83 -11.02 4.60
N LEU A 31 4.74 -10.00 5.46
CA LEU A 31 3.66 -9.88 6.45
C LEU A 31 2.32 -9.58 5.79
N THR A 32 2.30 -8.71 4.77
CA THR A 32 1.08 -8.45 3.98
C THR A 32 0.58 -9.73 3.31
N CYS A 33 1.45 -10.52 2.67
CA CYS A 33 1.06 -11.80 2.07
C CYS A 33 0.46 -12.77 3.11
N ARG A 34 1.03 -12.86 4.31
CA ARG A 34 0.48 -13.68 5.40
C ARG A 34 -0.92 -13.21 5.81
N MET A 35 -1.16 -11.90 5.83
CA MET A 35 -2.50 -11.37 6.11
C MET A 35 -3.48 -11.65 4.96
N LEU A 36 -3.08 -11.45 3.70
CA LEU A 36 -3.91 -11.79 2.54
C LEU A 36 -4.30 -13.27 2.55
N ASP A 37 -3.38 -14.17 2.89
CA ASP A 37 -3.62 -15.63 2.95
C ASP A 37 -4.68 -16.06 3.97
N ARG A 38 -4.92 -15.25 5.01
CA ARG A 38 -5.98 -15.54 6.00
C ARG A 38 -7.36 -15.45 5.35
N TYR A 39 -7.54 -14.54 4.39
CA TYR A 39 -8.84 -14.19 3.83
C TYR A 39 -9.04 -14.61 2.39
N ILE A 40 -8.03 -14.46 1.53
CA ILE A 40 -8.12 -14.69 0.10
C ILE A 40 -7.76 -16.15 -0.21
N LYS A 41 -8.64 -16.84 -0.93
CA LYS A 41 -8.49 -18.26 -1.24
C LYS A 41 -8.42 -18.51 -2.75
N PRO A 42 -7.86 -19.65 -3.20
CA PRO A 42 -7.88 -20.02 -4.61
C PRO A 42 -9.30 -19.96 -5.19
N GLY A 43 -9.44 -19.35 -6.36
CA GLY A 43 -10.71 -19.10 -7.02
C GLY A 43 -11.39 -17.78 -6.67
N ASP A 44 -10.89 -17.03 -5.66
CA ASP A 44 -11.43 -15.72 -5.35
C ASP A 44 -11.10 -14.70 -6.44
N LYS A 45 -12.06 -13.80 -6.71
CA LYS A 45 -11.86 -12.64 -7.57
C LYS A 45 -11.32 -11.48 -6.77
N VAL A 46 -10.15 -10.98 -7.17
CA VAL A 46 -9.43 -9.90 -6.51
C VAL A 46 -9.17 -8.75 -7.48
N LEU A 47 -9.50 -7.52 -7.05
CA LEU A 47 -9.10 -6.30 -7.74
C LEU A 47 -7.97 -5.62 -6.95
N ASP A 48 -6.86 -5.35 -7.63
CA ASP A 48 -5.68 -4.66 -7.07
C ASP A 48 -5.59 -3.26 -7.68
N ILE A 49 -6.09 -2.25 -6.97
CA ILE A 49 -6.11 -0.85 -7.40
C ILE A 49 -4.83 -0.16 -6.95
N GLY A 50 -4.06 0.35 -7.92
CA GLY A 50 -2.72 0.87 -7.69
C GLY A 50 -1.72 -0.25 -7.45
N GLY A 51 -1.89 -1.38 -8.15
CA GLY A 51 -1.07 -2.58 -7.96
C GLY A 51 0.39 -2.42 -8.43
N GLY A 52 0.75 -1.28 -9.02
CA GLY A 52 2.09 -0.99 -9.51
C GLY A 52 2.55 -2.05 -10.51
N PRO A 53 3.83 -2.50 -10.42
CA PRO A 53 4.35 -3.55 -11.30
C PRO A 53 3.80 -4.96 -10.97
N GLY A 54 2.82 -5.10 -10.06
CA GLY A 54 2.01 -6.30 -9.87
C GLY A 54 2.53 -7.33 -8.87
N ARG A 55 3.34 -6.95 -7.87
CA ARG A 55 3.88 -7.91 -6.88
C ARG A 55 2.80 -8.70 -6.15
N TYR A 56 1.79 -8.03 -5.58
CA TYR A 56 0.69 -8.69 -4.89
C TYR A 56 -0.25 -9.39 -5.88
N SER A 57 -0.53 -8.77 -7.02
CA SER A 57 -1.33 -9.36 -8.09
C SER A 57 -0.79 -10.71 -8.56
N LEU A 58 0.52 -10.79 -8.85
CA LEU A 58 1.15 -12.05 -9.27
C LEU A 58 1.25 -13.07 -8.15
N TYR A 59 1.48 -12.63 -6.91
CA TYR A 59 1.43 -13.51 -5.76
C TYR A 59 0.06 -14.20 -5.64
N LEU A 60 -1.03 -13.43 -5.73
CA LEU A 60 -2.40 -13.96 -5.64
C LEU A 60 -2.75 -14.83 -6.85
N ALA A 61 -2.38 -14.42 -8.07
CA ALA A 61 -2.59 -15.22 -9.27
C ALA A 61 -1.87 -16.57 -9.20
N ASN A 62 -0.63 -16.61 -8.66
CA ASN A 62 0.11 -17.85 -8.43
C ASN A 62 -0.55 -18.77 -7.39
N ARG A 63 -1.41 -18.23 -6.53
CA ARG A 63 -2.22 -18.99 -5.57
C ARG A 63 -3.58 -19.41 -6.14
N GLY A 64 -3.84 -19.15 -7.42
CA GLY A 64 -5.05 -19.56 -8.11
C GLY A 64 -6.21 -18.57 -7.99
N CYS A 65 -5.96 -17.31 -7.63
CA CYS A 65 -6.98 -16.26 -7.66
C CYS A 65 -7.18 -15.71 -9.08
N GLU A 66 -8.39 -15.22 -9.37
CA GLU A 66 -8.71 -14.44 -10.56
C GLU A 66 -8.40 -12.96 -10.26
N VAL A 67 -7.31 -12.44 -10.83
CA VAL A 67 -6.81 -11.11 -10.48
C VAL A 67 -6.99 -10.12 -11.61
N THR A 68 -7.57 -8.95 -11.29
CA THR A 68 -7.55 -7.74 -12.12
C THR A 68 -6.66 -6.71 -11.43
N LEU A 69 -5.64 -6.22 -12.13
CA LEU A 69 -4.77 -5.13 -11.69
C LEU A 69 -5.16 -3.85 -12.40
N LEU A 70 -5.41 -2.78 -11.64
CA LEU A 70 -5.58 -1.42 -12.15
C LEU A 70 -4.46 -0.54 -11.62
N ASP A 71 -3.77 0.20 -12.50
CA ASP A 71 -2.73 1.14 -12.11
C ASP A 71 -2.75 2.39 -13.00
N LEU A 72 -2.33 3.52 -12.43
CA LEU A 72 -2.26 4.81 -13.13
C LEU A 72 -1.20 4.80 -14.23
N SER A 73 -0.08 4.10 -14.00
CA SER A 73 1.05 3.97 -14.91
C SER A 73 0.80 2.87 -15.95
N GLU A 74 0.84 3.24 -17.23
CA GLU A 74 0.75 2.30 -18.33
C GLU A 74 1.96 1.36 -18.35
N GLU A 75 3.14 1.84 -17.99
CA GLU A 75 4.36 1.04 -17.93
C GLU A 75 4.29 -0.02 -16.84
N ASN A 76 3.71 0.29 -15.67
CA ASN A 76 3.43 -0.68 -14.62
C ASN A 76 2.50 -1.80 -15.12
N THR A 77 1.38 -1.45 -15.75
CA THR A 77 0.40 -2.45 -16.24
C THR A 77 1.00 -3.35 -17.33
N LYS A 78 1.80 -2.80 -18.26
CA LYS A 78 2.54 -3.55 -19.27
C LYS A 78 3.57 -4.50 -18.63
N PHE A 79 4.30 -4.00 -17.63
CA PHE A 79 5.32 -4.79 -16.92
C PHE A 79 4.64 -5.95 -16.17
N ALA A 80 3.56 -5.69 -15.43
CA ALA A 80 2.81 -6.72 -14.71
C ALA A 80 2.30 -7.83 -15.66
N ALA A 81 1.72 -7.45 -16.81
CA ALA A 81 1.28 -8.40 -17.83
C ALA A 81 2.44 -9.25 -18.38
N LYS A 82 3.59 -8.63 -18.64
CA LYS A 82 4.81 -9.33 -19.11
C LYS A 82 5.32 -10.32 -18.05
N GLN A 83 5.37 -9.91 -16.79
CA GLN A 83 5.79 -10.77 -15.67
C GLN A 83 4.83 -11.96 -15.48
N ALA A 84 3.53 -11.72 -15.58
CA ALA A 84 2.52 -12.78 -15.53
C ALA A 84 2.74 -13.81 -16.63
N ALA A 85 2.86 -13.37 -17.88
CA ALA A 85 3.11 -14.24 -19.04
C ALA A 85 4.40 -15.05 -18.87
N GLY A 86 5.49 -14.42 -18.40
CA GLY A 86 6.76 -15.09 -18.13
C GLY A 86 6.68 -16.18 -17.08
N GLN A 87 5.77 -16.04 -16.13
CA GLN A 87 5.49 -17.02 -15.07
C GLN A 87 4.35 -17.99 -15.40
N ARG A 88 3.77 -17.91 -16.61
CA ARG A 88 2.57 -18.67 -17.04
C ARG A 88 1.34 -18.43 -16.16
N LEU A 89 1.24 -17.24 -15.62
CA LEU A 89 0.08 -16.76 -14.86
C LEU A 89 -0.82 -15.93 -15.78
N SER A 90 -2.11 -15.82 -15.42
CA SER A 90 -3.08 -14.97 -16.10
C SER A 90 -3.57 -13.91 -15.11
N ILE A 91 -3.43 -12.65 -15.47
CA ILE A 91 -4.05 -11.50 -14.80
C ILE A 91 -4.67 -10.59 -15.87
N GLN A 92 -5.73 -9.90 -15.50
CA GLN A 92 -6.22 -8.77 -16.31
C GLN A 92 -5.50 -7.50 -15.87
N THR A 93 -5.16 -6.62 -16.82
CA THR A 93 -4.56 -5.31 -16.50
C THR A 93 -5.37 -4.18 -17.11
N VAL A 94 -5.60 -3.12 -16.33
CA VAL A 94 -6.34 -1.92 -16.71
C VAL A 94 -5.50 -0.71 -16.36
N THR A 95 -5.26 0.19 -17.32
CA THR A 95 -4.57 1.46 -17.03
C THR A 95 -5.61 2.52 -16.71
N GLY A 96 -5.49 3.18 -15.54
CA GLY A 96 -6.42 4.23 -15.16
C GLY A 96 -6.27 4.73 -13.72
N ASP A 97 -7.04 5.78 -13.43
CA ASP A 97 -7.04 6.44 -12.13
C ASP A 97 -7.92 5.68 -11.13
N ALA A 98 -7.42 5.46 -9.92
CA ALA A 98 -8.15 4.81 -8.84
C ALA A 98 -9.51 5.46 -8.51
N ARG A 99 -9.63 6.77 -8.71
CA ARG A 99 -10.88 7.53 -8.50
C ARG A 99 -11.97 7.18 -9.52
N GLU A 100 -11.59 6.56 -10.63
CA GLU A 100 -12.49 6.16 -11.72
C GLU A 100 -12.56 4.62 -11.87
N ALA A 101 -12.05 3.87 -10.90
CA ALA A 101 -11.97 2.42 -10.99
C ALA A 101 -13.33 1.77 -11.33
N ASP A 102 -14.42 2.25 -10.73
CA ASP A 102 -15.80 1.75 -10.98
C ASP A 102 -16.40 2.14 -12.33
N LYS A 103 -15.74 3.03 -13.09
CA LYS A 103 -16.09 3.34 -14.49
C LYS A 103 -15.27 2.50 -15.48
N LEU A 104 -14.07 2.07 -15.06
CA LEU A 104 -13.12 1.35 -15.89
C LEU A 104 -13.28 -0.18 -15.78
N VAL A 105 -13.76 -0.64 -14.64
CA VAL A 105 -13.98 -2.05 -14.33
C VAL A 105 -15.46 -2.26 -14.03
N VAL A 106 -16.08 -3.24 -14.67
CA VAL A 106 -17.54 -3.50 -14.54
C VAL A 106 -17.87 -4.68 -13.66
N GLU A 107 -16.88 -5.51 -13.31
CA GLU A 107 -17.08 -6.69 -12.45
C GLU A 107 -17.13 -6.31 -10.98
N GLN A 108 -17.70 -7.21 -10.15
CA GLN A 108 -17.64 -7.11 -8.70
C GLN A 108 -16.72 -8.19 -8.13
N PHE A 109 -15.97 -7.84 -7.10
CA PHE A 109 -14.91 -8.64 -6.49
C PHE A 109 -15.24 -9.04 -5.06
N GLY A 110 -14.75 -10.21 -4.65
CA GLY A 110 -14.78 -10.63 -3.24
C GLY A 110 -13.80 -9.83 -2.39
N HIS A 111 -12.70 -9.40 -2.99
CA HIS A 111 -11.63 -8.66 -2.31
C HIS A 111 -11.14 -7.52 -3.20
N VAL A 112 -10.92 -6.35 -2.61
CA VAL A 112 -10.32 -5.19 -3.28
C VAL A 112 -9.12 -4.73 -2.45
N LEU A 113 -7.96 -4.64 -3.10
CA LEU A 113 -6.76 -4.05 -2.55
C LEU A 113 -6.66 -2.61 -3.03
N LEU A 114 -6.46 -1.68 -2.12
CA LEU A 114 -6.24 -0.24 -2.39
C LEU A 114 -4.97 0.17 -1.62
N MET A 115 -3.82 -0.39 -2.05
CA MET A 115 -2.56 -0.34 -1.29
C MET A 115 -1.50 0.59 -1.90
N GLY A 116 -1.92 1.56 -2.70
CA GLY A 116 -1.05 2.53 -3.34
C GLY A 116 -1.68 3.92 -3.41
N PRO A 117 -2.87 4.04 -3.98
CA PRO A 117 -3.40 5.32 -4.42
C PRO A 117 -3.61 6.37 -3.33
N LEU A 118 -4.07 5.97 -2.12
CA LEU A 118 -4.51 6.96 -1.12
C LEU A 118 -3.40 7.89 -0.66
N TYR A 119 -2.18 7.42 -0.62
CA TYR A 119 -1.06 8.26 -0.22
C TYR A 119 -0.44 9.07 -1.37
N HIS A 120 -0.98 8.95 -2.59
CA HIS A 120 -0.67 9.83 -3.72
C HIS A 120 -1.77 10.84 -4.04
N LEU A 121 -2.94 10.68 -3.43
CA LEU A 121 -4.07 11.59 -3.53
C LEU A 121 -4.01 12.63 -2.42
N LEU A 122 -3.47 13.81 -2.73
CA LEU A 122 -3.21 14.85 -1.72
C LEU A 122 -4.49 15.43 -1.13
N GLU A 123 -5.57 15.53 -1.91
CA GLU A 123 -6.86 16.07 -1.46
C GLU A 123 -7.70 14.96 -0.80
N GLU A 124 -8.29 15.27 0.35
CA GLU A 124 -9.18 14.33 1.05
C GLU A 124 -10.37 13.89 0.20
N ALA A 125 -10.94 14.82 -0.58
CA ALA A 125 -12.05 14.51 -1.48
C ALA A 125 -11.68 13.47 -2.53
N ASP A 126 -10.43 13.49 -3.04
CA ASP A 126 -9.92 12.50 -3.98
C ASP A 126 -9.75 11.14 -3.32
N ARG A 127 -9.24 11.10 -2.08
CA ARG A 127 -9.15 9.86 -1.30
C ARG A 127 -10.51 9.23 -1.04
N ILE A 128 -11.50 10.06 -0.66
CA ILE A 128 -12.88 9.60 -0.50
C ILE A 128 -13.44 9.04 -1.80
N THR A 129 -13.19 9.69 -2.92
CA THR A 129 -13.64 9.25 -4.25
C THR A 129 -13.03 7.88 -4.60
N ALA A 130 -11.74 7.68 -4.38
CA ALA A 130 -11.06 6.41 -4.65
C ALA A 130 -11.58 5.27 -3.76
N VAL A 131 -11.82 5.53 -2.47
CA VAL A 131 -12.43 4.51 -1.58
C VAL A 131 -13.85 4.18 -2.02
N ASN A 132 -14.66 5.17 -2.42
CA ASN A 132 -16.02 4.92 -2.92
C ASN A 132 -16.01 4.09 -4.22
N ALA A 133 -15.11 4.39 -5.16
CA ALA A 133 -14.94 3.60 -6.37
C ALA A 133 -14.58 2.13 -6.05
N ALA A 134 -13.64 1.92 -5.12
CA ALA A 134 -13.29 0.58 -4.63
C ALA A 134 -14.49 -0.12 -3.96
N MET A 135 -15.27 0.60 -3.13
CA MET A 135 -16.47 0.08 -2.47
C MET A 135 -17.57 -0.29 -3.48
N ASN A 136 -17.74 0.46 -4.57
CA ASN A 136 -18.73 0.14 -5.62
C ASN A 136 -18.41 -1.18 -6.32
N LEU A 137 -17.13 -1.52 -6.45
CA LEU A 137 -16.65 -2.77 -7.05
C LEU A 137 -16.59 -3.96 -6.08
N LEU A 138 -16.72 -3.69 -4.77
CA LEU A 138 -16.68 -4.71 -3.74
C LEU A 138 -18.07 -5.32 -3.51
N LYS A 139 -18.18 -6.64 -3.51
CA LYS A 139 -19.43 -7.38 -3.19
C LYS A 139 -19.84 -7.13 -1.74
N PRO A 140 -21.14 -7.22 -1.41
CA PRO A 140 -21.58 -7.31 -0.01
C PRO A 140 -20.84 -8.46 0.71
N GLY A 141 -20.36 -8.22 1.93
CA GLY A 141 -19.55 -9.16 2.70
C GLY A 141 -18.10 -9.27 2.24
N GLY A 142 -17.72 -8.64 1.12
CA GLY A 142 -16.34 -8.60 0.61
C GLY A 142 -15.41 -7.76 1.47
N LEU A 143 -14.11 -7.92 1.27
CA LEU A 143 -13.08 -7.25 2.07
C LEU A 143 -12.32 -6.18 1.28
N LEU A 144 -12.20 -5.01 1.89
CA LEU A 144 -11.35 -3.92 1.41
C LEU A 144 -10.07 -3.86 2.25
N PHE A 145 -8.93 -3.90 1.57
CA PHE A 145 -7.59 -3.75 2.15
C PHE A 145 -7.04 -2.38 1.74
N VAL A 146 -6.72 -1.55 2.71
CA VAL A 146 -6.29 -0.15 2.44
C VAL A 146 -4.97 0.13 3.14
N SER A 147 -3.94 0.50 2.38
CA SER A 147 -2.66 0.93 2.93
C SER A 147 -2.55 2.44 3.03
N PHE A 148 -1.88 2.88 4.09
CA PHE A 148 -1.55 4.27 4.37
C PHE A 148 -0.05 4.38 4.65
N ILE A 149 0.61 5.43 4.14
CA ILE A 149 1.94 5.80 4.63
C ILE A 149 1.75 6.47 5.98
N ASN A 150 2.35 5.87 7.01
CA ASN A 150 2.35 6.40 8.36
C ASN A 150 3.22 7.64 8.45
N LEU A 151 2.73 8.70 9.09
CA LEU A 151 3.48 9.95 9.26
C LEU A 151 4.87 9.70 9.86
N PHE A 152 4.95 8.95 10.97
CA PHE A 152 6.23 8.62 11.60
C PHE A 152 7.08 7.67 10.76
N GLY A 153 6.48 6.94 9.82
CA GLY A 153 7.17 6.07 8.87
C GLY A 153 8.20 6.81 8.02
N GLY A 154 7.97 8.09 7.69
CA GLY A 154 8.94 8.92 7.00
C GLY A 154 10.24 9.13 7.80
N ILE A 155 10.16 9.24 9.13
CA ILE A 155 11.36 9.30 10.00
C ILE A 155 12.06 7.94 10.02
N VAL A 156 11.31 6.84 10.11
CA VAL A 156 11.87 5.49 10.05
C VAL A 156 12.61 5.27 8.73
N PHE A 157 12.00 5.65 7.60
CA PHE A 157 12.63 5.62 6.28
C PHE A 157 13.89 6.48 6.24
N GLY A 158 13.84 7.73 6.74
CA GLY A 158 15.00 8.63 6.79
C GLY A 158 16.16 8.01 7.58
N MET A 159 15.90 7.46 8.77
CA MET A 159 16.95 6.80 9.58
C MET A 159 17.62 5.63 8.85
N LYS A 160 16.88 4.92 7.99
CA LYS A 160 17.40 3.76 7.24
C LYS A 160 18.23 4.16 6.02
N THR A 161 17.79 5.19 5.31
CA THR A 161 18.26 5.47 3.94
C THR A 161 19.08 6.75 3.82
N VAL A 162 18.69 7.80 4.56
CA VAL A 162 19.27 9.16 4.45
C VAL A 162 19.30 9.81 5.84
N PRO A 163 20.10 9.30 6.80
CA PRO A 163 20.01 9.71 8.21
C PRO A 163 20.38 11.17 8.47
N ASP A 164 21.08 11.83 7.57
CA ASP A 164 21.39 13.24 7.61
C ASP A 164 20.20 14.14 7.23
N CYS A 165 19.12 13.61 6.69
CA CYS A 165 17.90 14.36 6.34
C CYS A 165 17.33 15.15 7.53
N ILE A 166 17.51 14.68 8.76
CA ILE A 166 17.06 15.36 9.98
C ILE A 166 17.66 16.77 10.13
N ALA A 167 18.81 17.03 9.51
CA ALA A 167 19.49 18.32 9.55
C ALA A 167 19.18 19.21 8.33
N TRP A 168 18.43 18.72 7.35
CA TRP A 168 18.15 19.48 6.13
C TRP A 168 17.08 20.56 6.37
N GLU A 169 17.30 21.74 5.80
CA GLU A 169 16.38 22.87 5.97
C GLU A 169 15.01 22.61 5.34
N ASN A 170 14.96 21.92 4.21
CA ASN A 170 13.74 21.56 3.52
C ASN A 170 12.90 20.50 4.23
N GLU A 171 13.47 19.79 5.22
CA GLU A 171 12.76 18.80 6.04
C GLU A 171 12.10 19.41 7.30
N ARG A 172 12.35 20.68 7.62
CA ARG A 172 11.81 21.32 8.83
C ARG A 172 10.29 21.26 8.92
N GLU A 173 9.62 21.51 7.82
CA GLU A 173 8.14 21.48 7.78
C GLU A 173 7.62 20.06 8.10
N PHE A 174 8.23 19.03 7.52
CA PHE A 174 7.89 17.65 7.81
C PHE A 174 8.12 17.30 9.30
N ILE A 175 9.28 17.71 9.85
CA ILE A 175 9.61 17.51 11.27
C ILE A 175 8.59 18.20 12.18
N GLU A 176 8.13 19.43 11.85
CA GLU A 176 7.09 20.12 12.60
C GLU A 176 5.76 19.36 12.58
N HIS A 177 5.39 18.72 11.46
CA HIS A 177 4.23 17.85 11.36
C HIS A 177 4.35 16.62 12.27
N ILE A 178 5.55 15.99 12.34
CA ILE A 178 5.82 14.88 13.27
C ILE A 178 5.62 15.33 14.72
N ILE A 179 6.25 16.44 15.12
CA ILE A 179 6.18 16.95 16.49
C ILE A 179 4.75 17.34 16.89
N SER A 180 4.02 17.96 15.98
CA SER A 180 2.64 18.40 16.22
C SER A 180 1.60 17.30 16.00
N ARG A 181 2.00 16.11 15.55
CA ARG A 181 1.13 14.99 15.25
C ARG A 181 0.01 15.35 14.27
N LYS A 182 0.40 15.93 13.13
CA LYS A 182 -0.53 16.32 12.05
C LYS A 182 -0.09 15.67 10.76
N SER A 183 -1.02 15.05 10.04
CA SER A 183 -0.77 14.49 8.71
C SER A 183 -0.01 15.46 7.81
N TYR A 184 0.91 14.93 7.01
CA TYR A 184 1.80 15.73 6.16
C TYR A 184 1.41 15.58 4.68
N ARG A 185 1.43 16.70 3.98
CA ARG A 185 1.20 16.79 2.54
C ARG A 185 2.50 17.15 1.83
N GLY A 186 3.15 16.15 1.26
CA GLY A 186 4.37 16.31 0.47
C GLY A 186 4.02 16.66 -0.98
N ASP A 187 3.88 17.94 -1.29
CA ASP A 187 3.57 18.45 -2.62
C ASP A 187 4.73 19.24 -3.26
N LYS A 188 5.89 19.23 -2.61
CA LYS A 188 7.14 19.86 -3.06
C LYS A 188 8.12 18.85 -3.62
N ASP A 189 9.17 19.31 -4.25
CA ASP A 189 10.19 18.46 -4.90
C ASP A 189 11.19 17.82 -3.91
N ASN A 190 10.97 17.95 -2.60
CA ASN A 190 11.76 17.30 -1.56
C ASN A 190 11.27 15.90 -1.18
N THR A 191 10.18 15.42 -1.78
CA THR A 191 9.67 14.05 -1.61
C THR A 191 9.92 13.23 -2.88
N PHE A 192 9.88 11.88 -2.77
CA PHE A 192 10.11 11.00 -3.93
C PHE A 192 9.07 11.21 -5.05
N THR A 193 7.85 11.61 -4.70
CA THR A 193 6.77 12.06 -5.58
C THR A 193 5.74 12.82 -4.73
N ARG A 194 4.52 13.05 -5.22
CA ARG A 194 3.43 13.62 -4.41
C ARG A 194 2.96 12.59 -3.39
N VAL A 195 3.03 12.92 -2.09
CA VAL A 195 2.74 11.97 -1.01
C VAL A 195 1.91 12.60 0.10
N PHE A 196 0.96 11.85 0.62
CA PHE A 196 0.22 12.17 1.84
C PHE A 196 0.56 11.14 2.92
N MET A 197 1.19 11.61 4.00
CA MET A 197 1.52 10.78 5.16
C MET A 197 0.50 11.06 6.26
N ILE A 198 -0.22 10.02 6.67
CA ILE A 198 -1.31 10.16 7.64
C ILE A 198 -0.82 10.00 9.08
N GLU A 199 -1.29 10.86 9.97
CA GLU A 199 -1.16 10.60 11.42
C GLU A 199 -2.03 9.39 11.79
N GLN A 200 -1.47 8.42 12.49
CA GLN A 200 -2.13 7.13 12.76
C GLN A 200 -3.51 7.26 13.40
N SER A 201 -3.72 8.28 14.26
CA SER A 201 -5.00 8.54 14.90
C SER A 201 -6.10 9.00 13.94
N GLU A 202 -5.77 9.45 12.74
CA GLU A 202 -6.72 9.92 11.72
C GLU A 202 -7.23 8.78 10.82
N ILE A 203 -6.59 7.60 10.82
CA ILE A 203 -6.96 6.47 9.96
C ILE A 203 -8.38 5.98 10.28
N LEU A 204 -8.66 5.64 11.53
CA LEU A 204 -9.98 5.12 11.91
C LEU A 204 -11.10 6.15 11.70
N PRO A 205 -10.96 7.45 12.07
CA PRO A 205 -11.94 8.48 11.72
C PRO A 205 -12.17 8.63 10.21
N PHE A 206 -11.13 8.52 9.39
CA PHE A 206 -11.25 8.55 7.93
C PHE A 206 -12.04 7.34 7.42
N MET A 207 -11.69 6.13 7.86
CA MET A 207 -12.35 4.89 7.41
C MET A 207 -13.78 4.73 7.96
N ALA A 208 -14.12 5.33 9.09
CA ALA A 208 -15.47 5.32 9.67
C ALA A 208 -16.54 6.04 8.80
N ARG A 209 -16.12 6.77 7.76
CA ARG A 209 -17.03 7.41 6.79
C ARG A 209 -17.67 6.43 5.82
N PHE A 210 -17.13 5.20 5.74
CA PHE A 210 -17.57 4.18 4.78
C PHE A 210 -18.30 3.06 5.52
N SER A 211 -19.25 2.40 4.82
CA SER A 211 -20.02 1.27 5.38
C SER A 211 -19.16 0.00 5.45
N LEU A 212 -18.17 0.03 6.35
CA LEU A 212 -17.21 -1.04 6.58
C LEU A 212 -17.17 -1.43 8.07
N GLU A 213 -17.34 -2.72 8.35
CA GLU A 213 -16.98 -3.30 9.64
C GLU A 213 -15.44 -3.41 9.71
N LYS A 214 -14.80 -2.73 10.67
CA LYS A 214 -13.34 -2.88 10.88
C LYS A 214 -13.03 -4.29 11.33
N LEU A 215 -12.13 -4.96 10.61
CA LEU A 215 -11.55 -6.23 11.03
C LEU A 215 -10.16 -6.04 11.62
N HIS A 216 -9.27 -5.32 10.92
CA HIS A 216 -7.88 -5.13 11.33
C HIS A 216 -7.41 -3.69 11.08
N LEU A 217 -6.42 -3.28 11.87
CA LEU A 217 -5.50 -2.17 11.60
C LEU A 217 -4.14 -2.62 12.14
N PHE A 218 -3.14 -2.71 11.29
CA PHE A 218 -1.83 -3.25 11.67
C PHE A 218 -0.67 -2.61 10.91
N GLY A 219 0.54 -2.70 11.48
CA GLY A 219 1.78 -2.29 10.82
C GLY A 219 2.27 -3.33 9.81
N GLN A 220 2.41 -2.96 8.53
CA GLN A 220 2.82 -3.90 7.46
C GLN A 220 4.26 -4.39 7.62
N GLU A 221 5.16 -3.57 8.16
CA GLU A 221 6.52 -3.97 8.53
C GLU A 221 6.63 -4.35 10.02
N CYS A 222 5.60 -4.04 10.81
CA CYS A 222 5.62 -4.17 12.26
C CYS A 222 6.83 -3.45 12.85
N ILE A 223 7.53 -4.07 13.80
CA ILE A 223 8.75 -3.51 14.42
C ILE A 223 10.02 -3.75 13.60
N LEU A 224 9.93 -4.40 12.45
CA LEU A 224 11.11 -4.82 11.68
C LEU A 224 11.68 -3.70 10.82
N SER A 225 10.89 -2.68 10.46
CA SER A 225 11.28 -1.67 9.51
C SER A 225 12.65 -1.02 9.81
N PRO A 226 12.95 -0.53 11.02
CA PRO A 226 14.25 0.14 11.29
C PRO A 226 15.47 -0.77 11.13
N CYS A 227 15.29 -2.10 11.18
CA CYS A 227 16.37 -3.08 11.14
C CYS A 227 16.16 -4.15 10.05
N GLU A 228 15.33 -3.87 9.04
CA GLU A 228 14.90 -4.89 8.07
C GLU A 228 16.07 -5.54 7.35
N ASP A 229 17.08 -4.81 6.87
CA ASP A 229 18.23 -5.37 6.16
C ASP A 229 18.99 -6.37 7.05
N LYS A 230 19.15 -6.03 8.33
CA LYS A 230 19.83 -6.91 9.28
C LYS A 230 19.03 -8.18 9.58
N ILE A 231 17.70 -8.08 9.64
CA ILE A 231 16.82 -9.22 9.88
C ILE A 231 16.72 -10.08 8.61
N MET A 232 16.54 -9.46 7.44
CA MET A 232 16.36 -10.19 6.18
C MET A 232 17.66 -10.84 5.66
N SER A 233 18.83 -10.49 6.22
CA SER A 233 20.10 -11.17 5.95
C SER A 233 20.32 -12.44 6.80
N GLN A 234 19.42 -12.75 7.72
CA GLN A 234 19.54 -13.92 8.59
C GLN A 234 19.08 -15.22 7.88
N PRO A 235 19.42 -16.41 8.43
CA PRO A 235 18.87 -17.67 7.98
C PRO A 235 17.32 -17.66 7.98
N LYS A 236 16.71 -18.40 7.05
CA LYS A 236 15.25 -18.43 6.86
C LYS A 236 14.47 -18.75 8.13
N GLU A 237 15.01 -19.62 8.99
CA GLU A 237 14.39 -19.99 10.26
C GLU A 237 14.30 -18.80 11.22
N VAL A 238 15.35 -17.96 11.26
CA VAL A 238 15.38 -16.73 12.07
C VAL A 238 14.42 -15.68 11.51
N ILE A 239 14.41 -15.50 10.19
CA ILE A 239 13.45 -14.59 9.51
C ILE A 239 12.02 -15.02 9.85
N ASN A 240 11.69 -16.30 9.67
CA ASN A 240 10.35 -16.81 9.97
C ASN A 240 9.97 -16.61 11.43
N ALA A 241 10.89 -16.84 12.39
CA ALA A 241 10.62 -16.61 13.80
C ALA A 241 10.28 -15.13 14.09
N TRP A 242 10.97 -14.18 13.44
CA TRP A 242 10.64 -12.75 13.53
C TRP A 242 9.26 -12.45 12.93
N LEU A 243 8.94 -12.98 11.75
CA LEU A 243 7.63 -12.79 11.12
C LEU A 243 6.50 -13.38 11.98
N ASP A 244 6.70 -14.60 12.56
CA ASP A 244 5.74 -15.23 13.47
C ASP A 244 5.54 -14.44 14.76
N PHE A 245 6.58 -13.78 15.26
CA PHE A 245 6.48 -12.86 16.39
C PHE A 245 5.70 -11.61 16.02
N CYS A 246 5.99 -11.00 14.87
CA CYS A 246 5.28 -9.82 14.38
C CYS A 246 3.77 -10.07 14.24
N GLU A 247 3.34 -11.22 13.74
CA GLU A 247 1.92 -11.57 13.64
C GLU A 247 1.17 -11.57 14.99
N LYS A 248 1.88 -11.69 16.10
CA LYS A 248 1.29 -11.65 17.45
C LYS A 248 1.14 -10.24 18.01
N ILE A 249 1.85 -9.26 17.42
CA ILE A 249 1.94 -7.91 17.98
C ILE A 249 1.61 -6.79 16.98
N TRP A 250 1.47 -7.08 15.69
CA TRP A 250 1.35 -6.08 14.62
C TRP A 250 0.11 -5.16 14.71
N GLU A 251 -0.95 -5.57 15.46
CA GLU A 251 -2.14 -4.74 15.71
C GLU A 251 -2.02 -3.89 16.99
N ARG A 252 -0.88 -3.92 17.66
CA ARG A 252 -0.64 -3.10 18.84
C ARG A 252 -0.42 -1.64 18.42
N GLU A 253 -1.32 -0.76 18.84
CA GLU A 253 -1.28 0.68 18.49
C GLU A 253 0.00 1.38 18.98
N ASP A 254 0.56 0.96 20.14
CA ASP A 254 1.81 1.48 20.69
C ASP A 254 3.04 1.14 19.82
N LEU A 255 2.90 0.24 18.85
CA LEU A 255 3.97 -0.17 17.93
C LEU A 255 3.78 0.37 16.50
N PHE A 256 2.68 1.04 16.19
CA PHE A 256 2.41 1.53 14.83
C PHE A 256 3.48 2.48 14.30
N SER A 257 4.09 3.28 15.18
CA SER A 257 5.17 4.21 14.78
C SER A 257 6.45 3.51 14.31
N TRP A 258 6.60 2.20 14.51
CA TRP A 258 7.72 1.43 13.99
C TRP A 258 7.55 1.02 12.52
N SER A 259 6.33 1.10 12.00
CA SER A 259 5.99 0.73 10.61
C SER A 259 5.94 1.95 9.71
N GLU A 260 6.46 1.80 8.50
CA GLU A 260 6.34 2.82 7.45
C GLU A 260 4.91 2.83 6.87
N HIS A 261 4.28 1.65 6.80
CA HIS A 261 2.92 1.51 6.30
C HIS A 261 1.99 0.88 7.34
N LEU A 262 0.75 1.39 7.39
CA LEU A 262 -0.34 0.82 8.17
C LEU A 262 -1.43 0.33 7.23
N MET A 263 -1.93 -0.90 7.47
CA MET A 263 -3.02 -1.47 6.69
C MET A 263 -4.29 -1.57 7.52
N TYR A 264 -5.37 -1.01 6.96
CA TYR A 264 -6.74 -1.21 7.41
C TYR A 264 -7.42 -2.30 6.59
N ILE A 265 -8.16 -3.18 7.25
CA ILE A 265 -9.02 -4.16 6.59
C ILE A 265 -10.43 -4.00 7.11
N GLY A 266 -11.37 -3.81 6.19
CA GLY A 266 -12.79 -3.71 6.51
C GLY A 266 -13.66 -4.61 5.66
N ARG A 267 -14.75 -5.12 6.26
CA ARG A 267 -15.79 -5.89 5.57
C ARG A 267 -16.92 -4.98 5.14
N LYS A 268 -17.32 -5.03 3.88
CA LYS A 268 -18.48 -4.31 3.36
C LYS A 268 -19.76 -4.89 3.97
N SER A 269 -20.57 -4.03 4.56
CA SER A 269 -21.90 -4.36 5.11
C SER A 269 -22.88 -4.79 4.02
#